data_693d18b8899870a2e0de258070157816
#
_entry.id   693d18b8899870a2e0de258070157816
#
_cell.length_a   1.000
_cell.length_b   1.000
_cell.length_c   1.000
_cell.angle_alpha   90.00
_cell.angle_beta   90.00
_cell.angle_gamma   90.00
#
_symmetry.space_group_name_H-M   'P 1'
#
loop_
_entity.id
_entity.type
_entity.pdbx_description
1 polymer ?
#
loop_
_entity_poly.entity_id
_entity_poly.type
_entity_poly.pdbx_seq_one_letter_code
_entity_poly.pdbx_strand_id
1 'polypeptide(L)'
;MSSISYCVPGTFEENRFEKLHNVFKEHKVDDVYCLSINDSYVMNAWAANQKLENVKVIPDGNGDFTDQVDMLVEKTNDGFGMRSWRYAAIVNDGTVEVVFEEPGKQDNNDGDPYTVSSPEHMLKYLQQTDPRHDQPLPNIDINPS
;
A
#
# COMPACT_ATOMS: atom_id res chain seq x y z
N MET A 1 -10.93 14.82 -3.47
CA MET A 1 -10.96 13.59 -2.64
C MET A 1 -9.67 12.81 -2.87
N SER A 2 -8.90 12.62 -1.83
CA SER A 2 -7.62 11.90 -1.91
C SER A 2 -7.73 10.54 -1.25
N SER A 3 -7.13 9.54 -1.85
CA SER A 3 -7.05 8.21 -1.28
C SER A 3 -5.65 7.64 -1.45
N ILE A 4 -5.31 6.69 -0.60
CA ILE A 4 -4.06 5.93 -0.71
C ILE A 4 -4.42 4.51 -1.10
N SER A 5 -3.70 3.98 -2.08
CA SER A 5 -3.79 2.59 -2.47
C SER A 5 -2.41 1.97 -2.30
N TYR A 6 -2.33 0.86 -1.58
CA TYR A 6 -1.07 0.15 -1.42
C TYR A 6 -1.29 -1.34 -1.61
N CYS A 7 -0.22 -2.03 -1.93
CA CYS A 7 -0.27 -3.47 -2.15
C CYS A 7 0.49 -4.21 -1.05
N VAL A 8 0.02 -5.40 -0.73
CA VAL A 8 0.69 -6.30 0.22
C VAL A 8 0.99 -7.60 -0.53
N PRO A 9 2.25 -7.84 -0.90
CA PRO A 9 2.61 -9.10 -1.56
C PRO A 9 2.66 -10.28 -0.59
N GLY A 10 2.80 -10.01 0.72
CA GLY A 10 2.79 -11.03 1.76
C GLY A 10 1.75 -10.73 2.82
N THR A 11 1.45 -11.72 3.66
CA THR A 11 0.36 -11.60 4.62
C THR A 11 0.81 -11.56 6.08
N PHE A 12 2.13 -11.50 6.32
CA PHE A 12 2.65 -11.67 7.68
C PHE A 12 3.05 -10.35 8.35
N GLU A 13 3.02 -9.25 7.64
CA GLU A 13 3.44 -7.97 8.18
C GLU A 13 2.28 -7.29 8.92
N GLU A 14 2.60 -6.65 10.03
CA GLU A 14 1.64 -5.83 10.74
C GLU A 14 1.22 -4.66 9.86
N ASN A 15 -0.09 -4.41 9.78
CA ASN A 15 -0.60 -3.36 8.90
C ASN A 15 -0.51 -2.00 9.59
N ARG A 16 0.58 -1.28 9.33
CA ARG A 16 0.80 0.04 9.91
C ARG A 16 -0.05 1.11 9.27
N PHE A 17 -0.57 0.89 8.06
CA PHE A 17 -1.53 1.82 7.45
C PHE A 17 -2.80 1.90 8.29
N GLU A 18 -3.25 0.78 8.84
CA GLU A 18 -4.41 0.78 9.74
C GLU A 18 -4.11 1.57 11.01
N LYS A 19 -2.94 1.38 11.60
CA LYS A 19 -2.54 2.10 12.80
C LYS A 19 -2.44 3.60 12.60
N LEU A 20 -2.04 4.03 11.43
CA LEU A 20 -1.82 5.44 11.12
C LEU A 20 -3.00 6.07 10.38
N HIS A 21 -4.12 5.38 10.28
CA HIS A 21 -5.29 5.84 9.52
C HIS A 21 -5.75 7.24 9.94
N ASN A 22 -5.83 7.51 11.23
CA ASN A 22 -6.26 8.82 11.72
C ASN A 22 -5.28 9.92 11.35
N VAL A 23 -3.97 9.62 11.32
CA VAL A 23 -2.95 10.57 10.90
C VAL A 23 -3.11 10.91 9.42
N PHE A 24 -3.40 9.90 8.59
CA PHE A 24 -3.68 10.15 7.17
C PHE A 24 -4.91 11.04 7.00
N LYS A 25 -5.94 10.84 7.80
CA LYS A 25 -7.13 11.69 7.73
C LYS A 25 -6.82 13.15 8.08
N GLU A 26 -5.92 13.39 9.00
CA GLU A 26 -5.48 14.75 9.33
C GLU A 26 -4.78 15.42 8.15
N HIS A 27 -4.20 14.65 7.24
CA HIS A 27 -3.57 15.14 6.03
C HIS A 27 -4.49 15.07 4.81
N LYS A 28 -5.80 15.06 5.01
CA LYS A 28 -6.84 15.12 3.98
C LYS A 28 -6.90 13.88 3.10
N VAL A 29 -6.50 12.73 3.64
CA VAL A 29 -6.71 11.44 2.99
C VAL A 29 -8.08 10.92 3.44
N ASP A 30 -8.98 10.71 2.49
CA ASP A 30 -10.34 10.28 2.79
C ASP A 30 -10.42 8.78 3.05
N ASP A 31 -9.73 7.98 2.26
CA ASP A 31 -9.76 6.53 2.34
C ASP A 31 -8.38 5.94 2.12
N VAL A 32 -8.15 4.77 2.73
CA VAL A 32 -6.94 3.97 2.51
C VAL A 32 -7.37 2.59 2.05
N TYR A 33 -6.81 2.13 0.93
CA TYR A 33 -7.12 0.85 0.33
C TYR A 33 -5.91 -0.05 0.29
N CYS A 34 -6.10 -1.31 0.66
CA CYS A 34 -5.10 -2.36 0.48
C CYS A 34 -5.54 -3.26 -0.68
N LEU A 35 -4.70 -3.35 -1.70
CA LEU A 35 -4.98 -4.12 -2.90
C LEU A 35 -4.03 -5.32 -2.97
N SER A 36 -4.53 -6.46 -3.38
CA SER A 36 -3.69 -7.65 -3.55
C SER A 36 -4.32 -8.56 -4.60
N ILE A 37 -3.48 -9.36 -5.27
CA ILE A 37 -3.95 -10.39 -6.19
C ILE A 37 -4.37 -11.60 -5.35
N ASN A 38 -5.54 -11.50 -4.77
CA ASN A 38 -6.20 -12.55 -4.00
C ASN A 38 -7.69 -12.39 -4.20
N ASP A 39 -8.45 -13.48 -4.01
CA ASP A 39 -9.90 -13.40 -4.10
C ASP A 39 -10.49 -12.74 -2.85
N SER A 40 -11.80 -12.46 -2.90
CA SER A 40 -12.48 -11.78 -1.82
C SER A 40 -12.49 -12.57 -0.52
N TYR A 41 -12.51 -13.90 -0.60
CA TYR A 41 -12.51 -14.75 0.61
C TYR A 41 -11.17 -14.65 1.33
N VAL A 42 -10.08 -14.71 0.58
CA VAL A 42 -8.74 -14.58 1.15
C VAL A 42 -8.54 -13.19 1.74
N MET A 43 -8.94 -12.15 1.01
CA MET A 43 -8.78 -10.77 1.47
C MET A 43 -9.61 -10.49 2.72
N ASN A 44 -10.83 -11.02 2.79
CA ASN A 44 -11.66 -10.86 3.98
C ASN A 44 -11.09 -11.59 5.18
N ALA A 45 -10.56 -12.80 4.99
CA ALA A 45 -9.93 -13.55 6.06
C ALA A 45 -8.66 -12.85 6.57
N TRP A 46 -7.86 -12.31 5.66
CA TRP A 46 -6.67 -11.55 6.01
C TRP A 46 -7.03 -10.27 6.77
N ALA A 47 -8.05 -9.54 6.30
CA ALA A 47 -8.51 -8.33 6.96
C ALA A 47 -8.98 -8.62 8.39
N ALA A 48 -9.71 -9.72 8.59
CA ALA A 48 -10.15 -10.13 9.92
C ALA A 48 -8.96 -10.50 10.80
N ASN A 49 -7.98 -11.22 10.27
CA ASN A 49 -6.77 -11.60 10.99
C ASN A 49 -5.96 -10.36 11.41
N GLN A 50 -5.86 -9.36 10.54
CA GLN A 50 -5.17 -8.12 10.81
C GLN A 50 -6.01 -7.12 11.62
N LYS A 51 -7.25 -7.45 11.90
CA LYS A 51 -8.19 -6.58 12.64
C LYS A 51 -8.36 -5.21 12.00
N LEU A 52 -8.50 -5.20 10.68
CA LEU A 52 -8.70 -3.95 9.93
C LEU A 52 -10.10 -3.39 10.19
N GLU A 53 -10.17 -2.13 10.59
CA GLU A 53 -11.43 -1.43 10.83
C GLU A 53 -11.64 -0.30 9.83
N ASN A 54 -10.57 0.34 9.40
CA ASN A 54 -10.61 1.55 8.58
C ASN A 54 -10.03 1.35 7.19
N VAL A 55 -8.99 0.54 7.07
CA VAL A 55 -8.39 0.22 5.77
C VAL A 55 -9.34 -0.74 5.03
N LYS A 56 -9.69 -0.37 3.81
CA LYS A 56 -10.56 -1.17 2.96
C LYS A 56 -9.70 -2.08 2.07
N VAL A 57 -10.17 -3.28 1.80
CA VAL A 57 -9.44 -4.23 0.95
C VAL A 57 -10.06 -4.31 -0.43
N ILE A 58 -9.20 -4.41 -1.45
CA ILE A 58 -9.63 -4.57 -2.83
C ILE A 58 -9.06 -5.90 -3.34
N PRO A 59 -9.92 -6.90 -3.60
CA PRO A 59 -9.48 -8.19 -4.14
C PRO A 59 -9.31 -8.06 -5.66
N ASP A 60 -8.07 -8.08 -6.12
CA ASP A 60 -7.73 -8.05 -7.55
C ASP A 60 -7.36 -9.48 -7.99
N GLY A 61 -8.30 -10.41 -7.84
CA GLY A 61 -8.04 -11.85 -7.99
C GLY A 61 -7.47 -12.26 -9.34
N ASN A 62 -7.87 -11.59 -10.41
CA ASN A 62 -7.36 -11.87 -11.75
C ASN A 62 -6.13 -11.05 -12.11
N GLY A 63 -5.75 -10.08 -11.27
CA GLY A 63 -4.59 -9.23 -11.54
C GLY A 63 -4.83 -8.15 -12.58
N ASP A 64 -6.08 -7.88 -12.95
CA ASP A 64 -6.39 -6.92 -14.02
C ASP A 64 -5.96 -5.50 -13.66
N PHE A 65 -6.29 -5.06 -12.46
CA PHE A 65 -5.88 -3.73 -12.01
C PHE A 65 -4.36 -3.64 -11.86
N THR A 66 -3.78 -4.67 -11.27
CA THR A 66 -2.32 -4.73 -11.07
C THR A 66 -1.58 -4.68 -12.40
N ASP A 67 -2.09 -5.35 -13.42
CA ASP A 67 -1.52 -5.30 -14.77
C ASP A 67 -1.63 -3.89 -15.37
N GLN A 68 -2.78 -3.25 -15.21
CA GLN A 68 -3.01 -1.92 -15.76
C GLN A 68 -2.09 -0.85 -15.16
N VAL A 69 -1.68 -1.01 -13.91
CA VAL A 69 -0.75 -0.08 -13.25
C VAL A 69 0.71 -0.53 -13.39
N ASP A 70 0.96 -1.57 -14.17
CA ASP A 70 2.30 -2.08 -14.48
C ASP A 70 3.06 -2.59 -13.25
N MET A 71 2.34 -3.23 -12.34
CA MET A 71 2.92 -3.79 -11.12
C MET A 71 2.86 -5.32 -11.07
N LEU A 72 2.41 -5.95 -12.15
CA LEU A 72 2.30 -7.39 -12.20
C LEU A 72 3.68 -8.03 -12.35
N VAL A 73 4.00 -8.97 -11.47
CA VAL A 73 5.27 -9.71 -11.53
C VAL A 73 5.00 -11.19 -11.31
N GLU A 74 5.90 -12.02 -11.82
CA GLU A 74 5.85 -13.46 -11.64
C GLU A 74 6.54 -13.84 -10.33
N LYS A 75 5.88 -14.70 -9.55
CA LYS A 75 6.41 -15.24 -8.28
C LYS A 75 6.30 -16.75 -8.29
N THR A 76 6.52 -17.38 -9.45
CA THR A 76 6.37 -18.83 -9.60
C THR A 76 7.41 -19.61 -8.80
N ASN A 77 8.60 -19.03 -8.58
CA ASN A 77 9.62 -19.69 -7.75
C ASN A 77 9.17 -19.90 -6.31
N ASP A 78 8.25 -19.04 -5.82
CA ASP A 78 7.67 -19.16 -4.49
C ASP A 78 6.33 -19.90 -4.52
N GLY A 79 5.87 -20.33 -5.69
CA GLY A 79 4.59 -21.00 -5.83
C GLY A 79 3.38 -20.08 -5.82
N PHE A 80 3.57 -18.77 -5.97
CA PHE A 80 2.49 -17.79 -5.89
C PHE A 80 1.89 -17.42 -7.25
N GLY A 81 2.54 -17.80 -8.36
CA GLY A 81 2.10 -17.37 -9.69
C GLY A 81 2.32 -15.89 -9.90
N MET A 82 1.35 -15.25 -10.56
CA MET A 82 1.42 -13.80 -10.81
C MET A 82 0.94 -13.04 -9.57
N ARG A 83 1.71 -12.05 -9.17
CA ARG A 83 1.42 -11.23 -7.99
C ARG A 83 1.74 -9.76 -8.28
N SER A 84 1.40 -8.89 -7.34
CA SER A 84 1.73 -7.48 -7.46
C SER A 84 3.09 -7.18 -6.84
N TRP A 85 3.88 -6.38 -7.53
CA TRP A 85 5.06 -5.76 -6.92
C TRP A 85 4.60 -4.78 -5.83
N ARG A 86 5.41 -4.58 -4.81
CA ARG A 86 5.04 -3.71 -3.70
C ARG A 86 5.11 -2.24 -4.13
N TYR A 87 4.04 -1.51 -3.89
CA TYR A 87 3.97 -0.09 -4.18
C TYR A 87 2.93 0.57 -3.28
N ALA A 88 2.97 1.90 -3.22
CA ALA A 88 1.90 2.70 -2.64
C ALA A 88 1.65 3.90 -3.54
N ALA A 89 0.41 4.31 -3.66
CA ALA A 89 0.03 5.40 -4.55
C ALA A 89 -0.96 6.33 -3.86
N ILE A 90 -0.89 7.60 -4.23
CA ILE A 90 -1.91 8.57 -3.84
C ILE A 90 -2.75 8.87 -5.06
N VAL A 91 -4.06 8.72 -4.90
CA VAL A 91 -5.03 8.99 -5.96
C VAL A 91 -5.88 10.17 -5.51
N ASN A 92 -5.92 11.19 -6.34
CA ASN A 92 -6.68 12.41 -6.05
C ASN A 92 -7.75 12.57 -7.12
N ASP A 93 -9.02 12.45 -6.72
CA ASP A 93 -10.17 12.63 -7.58
C ASP A 93 -10.10 11.77 -8.85
N GLY A 94 -9.75 10.50 -8.68
CA GLY A 94 -9.66 9.53 -9.77
C GLY A 94 -8.36 9.58 -10.57
N THR A 95 -7.47 10.50 -10.26
CA THR A 95 -6.18 10.66 -10.95
C THR A 95 -5.05 10.24 -10.03
N VAL A 96 -4.15 9.39 -10.53
CA VAL A 96 -2.96 8.99 -9.77
C VAL A 96 -2.03 10.20 -9.66
N GLU A 97 -1.83 10.69 -8.44
CA GLU A 97 -0.98 11.84 -8.19
C GLU A 97 0.49 11.43 -8.11
N VAL A 98 0.78 10.35 -7.42
CA VAL A 98 2.14 9.85 -7.25
C VAL A 98 2.11 8.36 -6.98
N VAL A 99 3.14 7.64 -7.46
CA VAL A 99 3.35 6.23 -7.18
C VAL A 99 4.74 6.05 -6.58
N PHE A 100 4.81 5.39 -5.43
CA PHE A 100 6.07 4.99 -4.82
C PHE A 100 6.26 3.49 -5.07
N GLU A 101 6.99 3.17 -6.13
CA GLU A 101 7.31 1.81 -6.50
C GLU A 101 8.61 1.39 -5.82
N GLU A 102 8.61 0.23 -5.16
CA GLU A 102 9.83 -0.29 -4.56
C GLU A 102 10.86 -0.59 -5.66
N PRO A 103 12.14 -0.34 -5.40
CA PRO A 103 13.18 -0.57 -6.42
C PRO A 103 13.39 -2.05 -6.69
N GLY A 104 13.87 -2.36 -7.89
CA GLY A 104 14.23 -3.73 -8.26
C GLY A 104 13.10 -4.57 -8.79
N LYS A 105 12.03 -3.95 -9.29
CA LYS A 105 10.88 -4.68 -9.84
C LYS A 105 11.33 -5.65 -10.93
N GLN A 106 11.14 -6.94 -10.69
CA GLN A 106 11.45 -8.01 -11.64
C GLN A 106 10.72 -9.28 -11.26
N ASP A 107 10.54 -10.16 -12.24
CA ASP A 107 9.96 -11.48 -11.99
C ASP A 107 10.91 -12.30 -11.12
N ASN A 108 10.31 -13.07 -10.21
CA ASN A 108 11.04 -13.98 -9.31
C ASN A 108 12.18 -13.32 -8.53
N ASN A 109 11.99 -12.05 -8.15
CA ASN A 109 12.94 -11.37 -7.29
C ASN A 109 12.95 -12.04 -5.90
N ASP A 110 14.13 -12.39 -5.41
CA ASP A 110 14.27 -13.00 -4.08
C ASP A 110 14.05 -12.02 -2.94
N GLY A 111 14.20 -10.72 -3.21
CA GLY A 111 13.97 -9.67 -2.23
C GLY A 111 12.50 -9.24 -2.19
N ASP A 112 12.13 -8.66 -1.07
CA ASP A 112 10.82 -8.05 -0.89
C ASP A 112 11.03 -6.68 -0.27
N PRO A 113 11.51 -5.69 -1.06
CA PRO A 113 11.88 -4.40 -0.52
C PRO A 113 10.67 -3.64 0.03
N TYR A 114 10.88 -2.95 1.13
CA TYR A 114 9.86 -2.17 1.81
C TYR A 114 10.49 -0.88 2.33
N THR A 115 10.70 0.08 1.42
CA THR A 115 11.40 1.33 1.75
C THR A 115 10.55 2.55 1.41
N VAL A 116 10.11 2.67 0.15
CA VAL A 116 9.43 3.88 -0.32
C VAL A 116 7.91 3.77 -0.27
N SER A 117 7.36 2.57 -0.07
CA SER A 117 5.90 2.35 -0.03
C SER A 117 5.36 2.23 1.40
N SER A 118 6.18 2.52 2.40
CA SER A 118 5.75 2.47 3.80
C SER A 118 4.78 3.61 4.13
N PRO A 119 3.90 3.43 5.13
CA PRO A 119 3.02 4.53 5.53
C PRO A 119 3.78 5.76 6.02
N GLU A 120 4.92 5.55 6.66
CA GLU A 120 5.76 6.65 7.13
C GLU A 120 6.31 7.48 5.98
N HIS A 121 6.69 6.83 4.88
CA HIS A 121 7.15 7.53 3.68
C HIS A 121 6.01 8.33 3.04
N MET A 122 4.82 7.75 3.00
CA MET A 122 3.64 8.43 2.50
C MET A 122 3.30 9.67 3.33
N LEU A 123 3.41 9.57 4.66
CA LEU A 123 3.17 10.70 5.55
C LEU A 123 4.19 11.82 5.31
N LYS A 124 5.45 11.48 5.08
CA LYS A 124 6.46 12.49 4.76
C LYS A 124 6.10 13.25 3.48
N TYR A 125 5.68 12.53 2.46
CA TYR A 125 5.26 13.15 1.21
C TYR A 125 4.08 14.09 1.43
N LEU A 126 3.06 13.63 2.16
CA LEU A 126 1.86 14.42 2.44
C LEU A 126 2.21 15.66 3.25
N GLN A 127 3.11 15.53 4.23
CA GLN A 127 3.54 16.67 5.05
C GLN A 127 4.25 17.73 4.20
N GLN A 128 5.05 17.31 3.22
CA GLN A 128 5.77 18.24 2.35
C GLN A 128 4.84 18.96 1.37
N THR A 129 3.74 18.34 0.98
CA THR A 129 2.82 18.88 -0.02
C THR A 129 1.57 19.51 0.56
N ASP A 130 1.26 19.25 1.84
CA ASP A 130 0.13 19.86 2.53
C ASP A 130 0.46 21.29 2.91
N PRO A 131 -0.43 22.28 2.63
CA PRO A 131 -0.23 23.65 3.12
C PRO A 131 -0.07 23.76 4.63
N ARG A 132 -0.48 22.74 5.39
CA ARG A 132 -0.31 22.66 6.84
C ARG A 132 0.90 21.85 7.25
N HIS A 133 1.87 21.73 6.38
CA HIS A 133 3.04 20.86 6.56
C HIS A 133 3.99 21.31 7.68
N ASP A 134 3.79 22.46 8.25
CA ASP A 134 4.56 22.93 9.41
C ASP A 134 4.22 22.19 10.70
N GLN A 135 3.17 21.35 10.68
CA GLN A 135 2.91 20.45 11.80
C GLN A 135 3.91 19.30 11.78
N PRO A 136 4.54 18.99 12.90
CA PRO A 136 5.50 17.88 12.93
C PRO A 136 4.79 16.55 12.70
N LEU A 137 5.54 15.59 12.13
CA LEU A 137 5.07 14.22 12.03
C LEU A 137 4.85 13.65 13.44
N PRO A 138 3.88 12.75 13.61
CA PRO A 138 3.74 12.04 14.88
C PRO A 138 5.02 11.29 15.22
N ASN A 139 5.22 11.03 16.52
CA ASN A 139 6.39 10.32 16.99
C ASN A 139 6.24 8.82 16.67
N ILE A 140 6.66 8.45 15.49
CA ILE A 140 6.62 7.08 14.99
C ILE A 140 8.01 6.71 14.46
N ASP A 141 8.30 5.41 14.48
CA ASP A 141 9.51 4.90 13.86
C ASP A 141 9.32 4.89 12.35
N ILE A 142 10.07 5.70 11.64
CA ILE A 142 9.99 5.79 10.18
C ILE A 142 10.98 4.87 9.47
N ASN A 143 11.68 4.03 10.22
CA ASN A 143 12.54 3.01 9.65
C ASN A 143 11.67 1.87 9.12
N PRO A 144 11.67 1.60 7.81
CA PRO A 144 10.79 0.61 7.22
C PRO A 144 11.20 -0.84 7.43
N SER A 145 12.30 -1.08 8.07
CA SER A 145 12.79 -2.45 8.30
C SER A 145 11.89 -3.27 9.21
#